data_b2f3d514493fb14a88b5ed11365588aa
#
_entry.id   b2f3d514493fb14a88b5ed11365588aa
#
_cell.length_a   1.000
_cell.length_b   1.000
_cell.length_c   1.000
_cell.angle_alpha   90.00
_cell.angle_beta   90.00
_cell.angle_gamma   90.00
#
_symmetry.space_group_name_H-M   'P 1'
#
loop_
_entity.id
_entity.type
_entity.pdbx_description
1 polymer ?
#
loop_
_entity_poly.entity_id
_entity_poly.type
_entity_poly.pdbx_seq_one_letter_code
_entity_poly.pdbx_strand_id
1 'polypeptide(L)'
;GDALYMEYVQPASVVGTPVFNINQIAYFYRGVDAFVGYYAQKRETGFGESLSCEVNVNCPAGANWQDQKKGVAEIFVISGWSGGFCSGTLVNNTSNDGTPYFLTADHCGGVDAAGSVGQWEFYFNFEASGCTNPTSEPQYQTVTGCQIKARPNGGQADGTDFLLLLLNTTEDDLEAIGAYYNGWDRSDQTTDAATGIHHPAGDIKKISIITSEMTLST
;
A
#
# COMPACT_ATOMS: atom_id res chain seq x y z
N GLY A 1 5.33 -16.18 -23.54
CA GLY A 1 4.42 -17.27 -23.17
C GLY A 1 4.25 -17.29 -21.68
N ASP A 2 3.01 -17.37 -21.25
CA ASP A 2 2.56 -17.15 -19.88
C ASP A 2 2.61 -18.47 -19.11
N ALA A 3 3.81 -18.85 -18.66
CA ALA A 3 4.00 -20.06 -17.87
C ALA A 3 4.59 -19.69 -16.50
N LEU A 4 3.92 -20.10 -15.45
CA LEU A 4 4.44 -20.09 -14.09
C LEU A 4 5.13 -21.43 -13.84
N TYR A 5 6.39 -21.40 -13.43
CA TYR A 5 7.14 -22.56 -13.00
C TYR A 5 7.26 -22.52 -11.47
N MET A 6 6.88 -23.60 -10.82
CA MET A 6 7.07 -23.77 -9.38
C MET A 6 8.06 -24.91 -9.15
N GLU A 7 9.15 -24.61 -8.45
CA GLU A 7 10.12 -25.60 -8.03
C GLU A 7 9.94 -25.87 -6.54
N TYR A 8 9.82 -27.16 -6.18
CA TYR A 8 9.83 -27.60 -4.80
C TYR A 8 11.12 -28.37 -4.52
N VAL A 9 11.94 -27.85 -3.61
CA VAL A 9 13.19 -28.49 -3.19
C VAL A 9 13.01 -29.07 -1.79
N GLN A 10 13.04 -30.39 -1.68
CA GLN A 10 12.98 -31.08 -0.38
C GLN A 10 14.38 -31.45 0.07
N PRO A 11 14.82 -31.01 1.27
CA PRO A 11 16.09 -31.46 1.85
C PRO A 11 16.12 -32.98 2.01
N ALA A 12 17.27 -33.58 1.74
CA ALA A 12 17.43 -35.05 1.82
C ALA A 12 17.15 -35.67 3.22
N SER A 13 17.17 -34.81 4.25
CA SER A 13 16.84 -35.21 5.63
C SER A 13 15.34 -35.29 5.92
N VAL A 14 14.48 -34.79 5.01
CA VAL A 14 13.03 -34.81 5.19
C VAL A 14 12.46 -36.03 4.46
N VAL A 15 11.90 -36.97 5.24
CA VAL A 15 11.25 -38.18 4.69
C VAL A 15 9.75 -37.91 4.64
N GLY A 16 9.16 -38.06 3.47
CA GLY A 16 7.71 -37.90 3.24
C GLY A 16 7.38 -37.31 1.90
N THR A 17 6.14 -37.43 1.47
CA THR A 17 5.63 -36.75 0.29
C THR A 17 5.24 -35.32 0.70
N PRO A 18 5.72 -34.30 0.01
CA PRO A 18 5.30 -32.93 0.31
C PRO A 18 3.80 -32.77 0.07
N VAL A 19 3.13 -32.17 1.04
CA VAL A 19 1.71 -31.79 0.91
C VAL A 19 1.63 -30.29 0.89
N PHE A 20 1.34 -29.74 -0.27
CA PHE A 20 1.01 -28.33 -0.42
C PHE A 20 -0.20 -28.17 -1.34
N ASN A 21 -1.00 -27.17 -1.07
CA ASN A 21 -2.13 -26.81 -1.90
C ASN A 21 -1.93 -25.39 -2.44
N ILE A 22 -2.06 -25.23 -3.75
CA ILE A 22 -2.17 -23.90 -4.36
C ILE A 22 -3.66 -23.59 -4.37
N ASN A 23 -4.08 -22.70 -3.47
CA ASN A 23 -5.50 -22.31 -3.37
C ASN A 23 -5.87 -21.23 -4.36
N GLN A 24 -4.91 -20.39 -4.73
CA GLN A 24 -5.14 -19.26 -5.63
C GLN A 24 -3.84 -18.84 -6.32
N ILE A 25 -3.93 -18.45 -7.58
CA ILE A 25 -2.88 -17.77 -8.33
C ILE A 25 -3.48 -16.48 -8.84
N ALA A 26 -2.92 -15.33 -8.42
CA ALA A 26 -3.26 -14.04 -8.98
C ALA A 26 -2.36 -13.77 -10.20
N TYR A 27 -2.99 -13.61 -11.37
CA TYR A 27 -2.31 -13.30 -12.61
C TYR A 27 -2.77 -11.92 -13.11
N PHE A 28 -1.83 -10.98 -13.17
CA PHE A 28 -2.11 -9.65 -13.67
C PHE A 28 -1.99 -9.65 -15.19
N TYR A 29 -3.10 -9.82 -15.84
CA TYR A 29 -3.23 -9.65 -17.28
C TYR A 29 -3.80 -8.26 -17.57
N ARG A 30 -2.93 -7.28 -17.77
CA ARG A 30 -3.27 -5.87 -18.01
C ARG A 30 -4.06 -5.21 -16.87
N GLY A 31 -3.46 -4.21 -16.31
CA GLY A 31 -3.95 -3.20 -15.36
C GLY A 31 -5.36 -3.37 -14.80
N VAL A 32 -5.51 -3.02 -13.58
CA VAL A 32 -6.75 -3.14 -12.80
C VAL A 32 -7.87 -2.25 -13.37
N ASP A 33 -8.23 -2.45 -14.64
CA ASP A 33 -9.32 -1.74 -15.33
C ASP A 33 -10.70 -1.99 -14.69
N ALA A 34 -10.80 -2.98 -13.81
CA ALA A 34 -12.05 -3.33 -13.17
C ALA A 34 -12.37 -2.52 -11.90
N PHE A 35 -11.37 -1.94 -11.24
CA PHE A 35 -11.55 -1.17 -10.01
C PHE A 35 -11.75 0.33 -10.24
N VAL A 36 -11.31 0.87 -11.35
CA VAL A 36 -11.45 2.30 -11.69
C VAL A 36 -12.39 2.46 -12.87
N GLY A 37 -13.62 2.02 -12.72
CA GLY A 37 -14.65 2.08 -13.74
C GLY A 37 -15.15 3.49 -14.05
N TYR A 38 -14.30 4.47 -14.30
CA TYR A 38 -14.71 5.75 -14.93
C TYR A 38 -13.56 6.58 -15.54
N TYR A 39 -12.30 6.27 -15.27
CA TYR A 39 -11.16 7.04 -15.80
C TYR A 39 -10.10 6.21 -16.51
N ALA A 40 -10.43 4.97 -16.87
CA ALA A 40 -9.49 4.07 -17.52
C ALA A 40 -9.32 4.38 -19.01
N GLN A 41 -8.46 5.30 -19.31
CA GLN A 41 -7.62 5.10 -20.50
C GLN A 41 -6.61 4.00 -20.09
N LYS A 42 -6.49 2.97 -20.94
CA LYS A 42 -5.61 1.80 -20.76
C LYS A 42 -4.21 2.20 -20.27
N ARG A 43 -4.00 2.15 -18.96
CA ARG A 43 -2.69 2.32 -18.35
C ARG A 43 -2.32 1.01 -17.69
N GLU A 44 -1.12 0.57 -17.94
CA GLU A 44 -0.53 -0.50 -17.17
C GLU A 44 -0.36 -0.01 -15.72
N THR A 45 -0.33 -0.93 -14.75
CA THR A 45 -0.08 -0.62 -13.33
C THR A 45 1.11 -1.42 -12.84
N GLY A 46 1.85 -0.87 -11.90
CA GLY A 46 3.04 -1.47 -11.34
C GLY A 46 4.29 -0.62 -11.54
N PHE A 47 5.43 -1.25 -11.34
CA PHE A 47 6.73 -0.58 -11.46
C PHE A 47 6.92 0.08 -12.83
N GLY A 48 7.23 1.38 -12.80
CA GLY A 48 7.50 2.19 -14.00
C GLY A 48 6.27 2.86 -14.62
N GLU A 49 5.07 2.67 -14.06
CA GLU A 49 3.81 3.12 -14.66
C GLU A 49 3.32 4.48 -14.16
N SER A 50 4.01 5.11 -13.21
CA SER A 50 3.71 6.48 -12.79
C SER A 50 3.93 7.50 -13.91
N LEU A 51 3.22 8.62 -13.84
CA LEU A 51 3.37 9.71 -14.81
C LEU A 51 4.76 10.35 -14.71
N SER A 52 5.26 10.86 -15.83
CA SER A 52 6.57 11.54 -15.89
C SER A 52 6.64 12.81 -15.03
N CYS A 53 5.50 13.35 -14.58
CA CYS A 53 5.43 14.48 -13.66
C CYS A 53 5.52 14.07 -12.17
N GLU A 54 5.42 12.78 -11.87
CA GLU A 54 5.50 12.26 -10.50
C GLU A 54 6.94 12.30 -9.99
N VAL A 55 7.13 12.89 -8.82
CA VAL A 55 8.44 13.14 -8.22
C VAL A 55 8.80 12.02 -7.26
N ASN A 56 9.96 11.38 -7.43
CA ASN A 56 10.45 10.37 -6.49
C ASN A 56 10.62 10.96 -5.08
N VAL A 57 10.18 10.22 -4.05
CA VAL A 57 10.18 10.67 -2.66
C VAL A 57 11.57 11.07 -2.13
N ASN A 58 12.64 10.53 -2.70
CA ASN A 58 14.02 10.84 -2.34
C ASN A 58 14.65 11.98 -3.17
N CYS A 59 13.85 12.71 -3.95
CA CYS A 59 14.22 14.00 -4.53
C CYS A 59 14.32 15.10 -3.45
N PRO A 60 14.94 16.25 -3.76
CA PRO A 60 14.99 17.37 -2.82
C PRO A 60 13.63 17.80 -2.25
N ALA A 61 12.52 17.61 -3.00
CA ALA A 61 11.17 17.84 -2.52
C ALA A 61 10.81 16.99 -1.29
N GLY A 62 11.40 15.81 -1.16
CA GLY A 62 11.17 14.90 -0.03
C GLY A 62 12.16 15.07 1.13
N ALA A 63 13.10 16.03 1.06
CA ALA A 63 14.18 16.12 2.06
C ALA A 63 13.68 16.27 3.52
N ASN A 64 12.55 16.93 3.72
CA ASN A 64 11.95 17.14 5.04
C ASN A 64 10.98 16.03 5.47
N TRP A 65 10.80 14.99 4.66
CA TRP A 65 9.77 13.95 4.83
C TRP A 65 10.37 12.54 4.97
N GLN A 66 11.62 12.46 5.37
CA GLN A 66 12.37 11.20 5.39
C GLN A 66 11.90 10.22 6.47
N ASP A 67 11.28 10.70 7.54
CA ASP A 67 10.66 9.81 8.52
C ASP A 67 9.25 9.41 8.06
N GLN A 68 8.42 10.37 7.66
CA GLN A 68 7.02 10.12 7.26
C GLN A 68 6.91 9.13 6.10
N LYS A 69 7.81 9.18 5.13
CA LYS A 69 7.81 8.24 3.99
C LYS A 69 7.96 6.78 4.41
N LYS A 70 8.64 6.52 5.53
CA LYS A 70 8.87 5.15 6.04
C LYS A 70 7.60 4.52 6.62
N GLY A 71 6.60 5.33 6.97
CA GLY A 71 5.29 4.85 7.37
C GLY A 71 4.38 4.51 6.19
N VAL A 72 4.66 5.06 5.00
CA VAL A 72 3.84 4.84 3.80
C VAL A 72 4.24 3.55 3.11
N ALA A 73 3.26 2.73 2.78
CA ALA A 73 3.44 1.51 2.01
C ALA A 73 2.48 1.46 0.82
N GLU A 74 2.91 0.80 -0.22
CA GLU A 74 2.02 0.29 -1.25
C GLU A 74 1.22 -0.88 -0.70
N ILE A 75 -0.04 -0.98 -1.09
CA ILE A 75 -0.91 -2.10 -0.73
C ILE A 75 -1.23 -2.88 -2.00
N PHE A 76 -0.88 -4.15 -2.01
CA PHE A 76 -1.44 -5.09 -2.96
C PHE A 76 -2.71 -5.70 -2.38
N VAL A 77 -3.83 -5.24 -2.89
CA VAL A 77 -5.18 -5.66 -2.46
C VAL A 77 -5.62 -6.86 -3.26
N ILE A 78 -6.12 -7.88 -2.58
CA ILE A 78 -6.78 -9.03 -3.21
C ILE A 78 -8.26 -9.00 -2.81
N SER A 79 -9.15 -9.02 -3.80
CA SER A 79 -10.60 -9.10 -3.61
C SER A 79 -11.19 -10.14 -4.56
N GLY A 80 -11.57 -11.29 -4.02
CA GLY A 80 -12.10 -12.41 -4.82
C GLY A 80 -11.09 -12.85 -5.89
N TRP A 81 -11.43 -12.62 -7.17
CA TRP A 81 -10.63 -13.00 -8.35
C TRP A 81 -9.84 -11.82 -8.95
N SER A 82 -9.89 -10.66 -8.33
CA SER A 82 -9.21 -9.45 -8.79
C SER A 82 -8.23 -8.94 -7.76
N GLY A 83 -7.29 -8.12 -8.19
CA GLY A 83 -6.33 -7.45 -7.34
C GLY A 83 -6.06 -6.04 -7.84
N GLY A 84 -5.50 -5.21 -6.97
CA GLY A 84 -5.18 -3.83 -7.28
C GLY A 84 -4.16 -3.26 -6.34
N PHE A 85 -3.69 -2.07 -6.67
CA PHE A 85 -2.74 -1.33 -5.84
C PHE A 85 -3.41 -0.13 -5.20
N CYS A 86 -3.06 0.09 -3.95
CA CYS A 86 -3.44 1.26 -3.18
C CYS A 86 -2.24 1.77 -2.38
N SER A 87 -2.42 2.90 -1.74
CA SER A 87 -1.45 3.45 -0.80
C SER A 87 -2.07 3.59 0.57
N GLY A 88 -1.25 3.51 1.60
CA GLY A 88 -1.68 3.81 2.96
C GLY A 88 -0.48 4.06 3.86
N THR A 89 -0.73 4.29 5.13
CA THR A 89 0.32 4.61 6.07
C THR A 89 0.10 4.00 7.45
N LEU A 90 1.19 3.59 8.10
CA LEU A 90 1.18 3.32 9.53
C LEU A 90 0.83 4.60 10.29
N VAL A 91 -0.05 4.45 11.28
CA VAL A 91 -0.44 5.55 12.17
C VAL A 91 -0.26 5.14 13.62
N ASN A 92 0.23 6.06 14.45
CA ASN A 92 0.31 5.81 15.87
C ASN A 92 -1.08 5.90 16.53
N ASN A 93 -1.16 5.48 17.76
CA ASN A 93 -2.34 5.64 18.61
C ASN A 93 -2.02 6.54 19.82
N THR A 94 -3.02 6.86 20.61
CA THR A 94 -2.85 7.72 21.79
C THR A 94 -2.02 7.09 22.90
N SER A 95 -1.83 5.77 22.88
CA SER A 95 -0.98 5.05 23.85
C SER A 95 0.48 5.01 23.43
N ASN A 96 0.79 5.28 22.16
CA ASN A 96 2.12 5.12 21.58
C ASN A 96 2.75 3.75 21.91
N ASP A 97 1.96 2.68 21.74
CA ASP A 97 2.29 1.33 22.17
C ASP A 97 2.77 0.42 21.00
N GLY A 98 3.11 1.01 19.86
CA GLY A 98 3.61 0.27 18.70
C GLY A 98 2.57 -0.62 18.00
N THR A 99 1.30 -0.56 18.39
CA THR A 99 0.24 -1.31 17.71
C THR A 99 0.20 -0.95 16.22
N PRO A 100 0.34 -1.91 15.29
CA PRO A 100 0.56 -1.65 13.87
C PRO A 100 -0.74 -1.27 13.13
N TYR A 101 -1.33 -0.15 13.52
CA TYR A 101 -2.46 0.43 12.81
C TYR A 101 -2.01 1.01 11.48
N PHE A 102 -2.81 0.74 10.45
CA PHE A 102 -2.54 1.19 9.09
C PHE A 102 -3.80 1.82 8.50
N LEU A 103 -3.68 3.03 8.00
CA LEU A 103 -4.80 3.80 7.44
C LEU A 103 -4.73 3.83 5.93
N THR A 104 -5.84 3.51 5.28
CA THR A 104 -6.03 3.60 3.83
C THR A 104 -7.48 4.00 3.52
N ALA A 105 -7.88 3.95 2.26
CA ALA A 105 -9.23 4.24 1.81
C ALA A 105 -10.11 2.98 1.74
N ASP A 106 -11.40 3.11 2.05
CA ASP A 106 -12.35 2.00 2.01
C ASP A 106 -12.59 1.46 0.60
N HIS A 107 -12.54 2.33 -0.42
CA HIS A 107 -12.65 1.90 -1.82
C HIS A 107 -11.51 0.98 -2.27
N CYS A 108 -10.40 0.92 -1.55
CA CYS A 108 -9.29 -0.01 -1.83
C CYS A 108 -9.67 -1.49 -1.62
N GLY A 109 -10.93 -1.80 -1.38
CA GLY A 109 -11.42 -3.17 -1.27
C GLY A 109 -12.05 -3.51 0.07
N GLY A 110 -12.27 -2.53 0.96
CA GLY A 110 -12.90 -2.75 2.25
C GLY A 110 -14.29 -3.37 2.18
N VAL A 111 -15.03 -3.15 1.09
CA VAL A 111 -16.38 -3.67 0.89
C VAL A 111 -16.39 -5.19 0.67
N ASP A 112 -15.45 -5.69 -0.12
CA ASP A 112 -15.42 -7.10 -0.55
C ASP A 112 -14.35 -7.94 0.17
N ALA A 113 -13.61 -7.30 1.06
CA ALA A 113 -12.38 -7.84 1.62
C ALA A 113 -12.53 -8.82 2.79
N ALA A 114 -13.74 -9.00 3.34
CA ALA A 114 -13.94 -9.76 4.58
C ALA A 114 -13.37 -11.20 4.60
N GLY A 115 -13.03 -11.75 3.42
CA GLY A 115 -12.40 -13.07 3.27
C GLY A 115 -10.96 -13.04 2.73
N SER A 116 -10.44 -11.89 2.29
CA SER A 116 -9.15 -11.80 1.58
C SER A 116 -8.10 -10.91 2.25
N VAL A 117 -8.46 -10.12 3.26
CA VAL A 117 -7.52 -9.20 3.95
C VAL A 117 -6.30 -9.92 4.55
N GLY A 118 -6.42 -11.18 4.87
CA GLY A 118 -5.30 -12.02 5.32
C GLY A 118 -4.25 -12.31 4.24
N GLN A 119 -4.55 -11.98 2.98
CA GLN A 119 -3.67 -12.20 1.82
C GLN A 119 -3.16 -10.87 1.24
N TRP A 120 -3.61 -9.72 1.78
CA TRP A 120 -3.10 -8.44 1.34
C TRP A 120 -1.63 -8.29 1.67
N GLU A 121 -0.89 -7.64 0.80
CA GLU A 121 0.53 -7.40 0.98
C GLU A 121 0.81 -5.90 1.07
N PHE A 122 1.72 -5.54 1.98
CA PHE A 122 2.09 -4.15 2.25
C PHE A 122 3.58 -4.01 1.97
N TYR A 123 3.94 -3.26 0.92
CA TYR A 123 5.32 -3.09 0.46
C TYR A 123 5.90 -1.81 1.04
N PHE A 124 6.75 -1.98 2.05
CA PHE A 124 7.49 -0.90 2.69
C PHE A 124 8.80 -0.63 1.94
N ASN A 125 9.25 0.62 1.94
CA ASN A 125 10.50 1.06 1.31
C ASN A 125 10.58 0.78 -0.20
N PHE A 126 9.46 0.61 -0.89
CA PHE A 126 9.39 0.46 -2.33
C PHE A 126 9.58 1.84 -2.98
N GLU A 127 10.83 2.26 -3.15
CA GLU A 127 11.19 3.61 -3.55
C GLU A 127 12.51 3.67 -4.31
N ALA A 128 12.67 4.69 -5.17
CA ALA A 128 13.96 5.00 -5.78
C ALA A 128 14.93 5.55 -4.73
N SER A 129 16.22 5.29 -4.86
CA SER A 129 17.25 5.84 -3.98
C SER A 129 17.50 7.35 -4.16
N GLY A 130 16.94 7.96 -5.19
CA GLY A 130 17.10 9.39 -5.52
C GLY A 130 16.07 9.85 -6.55
N CYS A 131 16.38 10.91 -7.30
CA CYS A 131 15.46 11.50 -8.28
C CYS A 131 15.31 10.68 -9.57
N THR A 132 16.31 9.94 -9.96
CA THR A 132 16.26 9.16 -11.19
C THR A 132 15.43 7.91 -10.98
N ASN A 133 14.50 7.65 -11.89
CA ASN A 133 13.78 6.39 -11.89
C ASN A 133 14.75 5.23 -12.13
N PRO A 134 14.72 4.18 -11.31
CA PRO A 134 15.55 3.00 -11.52
C PRO A 134 15.11 2.25 -12.77
N THR A 135 16.03 1.52 -13.38
CA THR A 135 15.78 0.69 -14.57
C THR A 135 15.30 -0.72 -14.22
N SER A 136 15.37 -1.08 -12.96
CA SER A 136 14.87 -2.35 -12.42
C SER A 136 14.16 -2.06 -11.10
N GLU A 137 13.21 -2.91 -10.78
CA GLU A 137 12.40 -2.81 -9.56
C GLU A 137 13.28 -2.77 -8.31
N PRO A 138 13.13 -1.74 -7.44
CA PRO A 138 13.88 -1.66 -6.19
C PRO A 138 13.50 -2.76 -5.22
N GLN A 139 14.39 -3.06 -4.29
CA GLN A 139 14.06 -3.94 -3.17
C GLN A 139 13.08 -3.26 -2.20
N TYR A 140 12.18 -4.05 -1.63
CA TYR A 140 11.21 -3.63 -0.63
C TYR A 140 11.03 -4.73 0.42
N GLN A 141 10.36 -4.40 1.53
CA GLN A 141 9.98 -5.34 2.56
C GLN A 141 8.48 -5.55 2.57
N THR A 142 8.05 -6.79 2.72
CA THR A 142 6.64 -7.17 2.67
C THR A 142 6.12 -7.55 4.05
N VAL A 143 5.00 -6.95 4.45
CA VAL A 143 4.14 -7.44 5.52
C VAL A 143 2.91 -8.06 4.88
N THR A 144 2.53 -9.27 5.30
CA THR A 144 1.39 -9.99 4.71
C THR A 144 0.25 -10.09 5.70
N GLY A 145 -0.93 -9.71 5.23
CA GLY A 145 -2.18 -9.84 5.95
C GLY A 145 -2.47 -8.75 6.96
N CYS A 146 -3.76 -8.54 7.18
CA CYS A 146 -4.28 -7.58 8.14
C CYS A 146 -5.66 -7.98 8.66
N GLN A 147 -6.18 -7.18 9.59
CA GLN A 147 -7.54 -7.24 10.10
C GLN A 147 -8.19 -5.87 9.95
N ILE A 148 -9.45 -5.82 9.54
CA ILE A 148 -10.22 -4.57 9.53
C ILE A 148 -10.59 -4.20 10.96
N LYS A 149 -10.27 -2.98 11.39
CA LYS A 149 -10.59 -2.45 12.73
C LYS A 149 -11.71 -1.43 12.69
N ALA A 150 -11.75 -0.57 11.68
CA ALA A 150 -12.83 0.39 11.51
C ALA A 150 -12.99 0.75 10.02
N ARG A 151 -14.23 1.01 9.65
CA ARG A 151 -14.64 1.49 8.32
C ARG A 151 -15.98 2.22 8.44
N PRO A 152 -16.41 2.99 7.41
CA PRO A 152 -17.71 3.63 7.41
C PRO A 152 -18.87 2.62 7.52
N ASN A 153 -19.91 2.96 8.26
CA ASN A 153 -21.16 2.23 8.29
C ASN A 153 -21.91 2.46 6.96
N GLY A 154 -21.92 1.46 6.07
CA GLY A 154 -22.53 1.62 4.74
C GLY A 154 -21.51 1.90 3.62
N GLY A 155 -20.22 1.83 3.92
CA GLY A 155 -19.15 2.06 2.96
C GLY A 155 -19.11 3.52 2.52
N GLN A 156 -18.73 3.76 1.27
CA GLN A 156 -18.61 5.11 0.70
C GLN A 156 -19.95 5.88 0.62
N ALA A 157 -21.07 5.22 0.87
CA ALA A 157 -22.40 5.83 0.74
C ALA A 157 -22.69 6.92 1.81
N ASP A 158 -21.94 6.96 2.91
CA ASP A 158 -22.09 7.96 3.96
C ASP A 158 -21.15 9.19 3.81
N GLY A 159 -20.42 9.25 2.69
CA GLY A 159 -19.53 10.37 2.36
C GLY A 159 -18.15 10.29 2.97
N THR A 160 -17.83 9.22 3.70
CA THR A 160 -16.50 8.96 4.23
C THR A 160 -15.84 7.78 3.48
N ASP A 161 -14.52 7.79 3.35
CA ASP A 161 -13.78 6.78 2.59
C ASP A 161 -12.49 6.40 3.34
N PHE A 162 -12.63 5.96 4.60
CA PHE A 162 -11.49 5.50 5.38
C PHE A 162 -11.57 4.00 5.68
N LEU A 163 -10.42 3.35 5.76
CA LEU A 163 -10.27 1.98 6.22
C LEU A 163 -9.10 1.90 7.19
N LEU A 164 -9.40 1.58 8.44
CA LEU A 164 -8.39 1.34 9.46
C LEU A 164 -8.14 -0.16 9.59
N LEU A 165 -6.91 -0.55 9.38
CA LEU A 165 -6.41 -1.90 9.44
C LEU A 165 -5.51 -2.09 10.67
N LEU A 166 -5.37 -3.34 11.11
CA LEU A 166 -4.31 -3.80 11.98
C LEU A 166 -3.49 -4.82 11.19
N LEU A 167 -2.21 -4.53 10.94
CA LEU A 167 -1.33 -5.43 10.21
C LEU A 167 -1.02 -6.70 11.03
N ASN A 168 -0.85 -7.82 10.36
CA ASN A 168 -0.46 -9.09 10.98
C ASN A 168 1.08 -9.15 11.16
N THR A 169 1.62 -8.25 11.97
CA THR A 169 3.05 -8.11 12.24
C THR A 169 3.25 -7.59 13.67
N THR A 170 4.48 -7.52 14.12
CA THR A 170 4.86 -6.98 15.43
C THR A 170 5.55 -5.62 15.28
N GLU A 171 5.64 -4.87 16.39
CA GLU A 171 6.45 -3.65 16.46
C GLU A 171 7.92 -3.94 16.12
N ASP A 172 8.49 -5.01 16.68
CA ASP A 172 9.89 -5.41 16.45
C ASP A 172 10.17 -5.68 14.95
N ASP A 173 9.23 -6.32 14.24
CA ASP A 173 9.36 -6.56 12.79
C ASP A 173 9.31 -5.26 11.99
N LEU A 174 8.47 -4.32 12.39
CA LEU A 174 8.37 -3.00 11.76
C LEU A 174 9.60 -2.13 12.07
N GLU A 175 10.12 -2.19 13.29
CA GLU A 175 11.38 -1.52 13.65
C GLU A 175 12.55 -2.07 12.84
N ALA A 176 12.62 -3.39 12.65
CA ALA A 176 13.67 -4.04 11.86
C ALA A 176 13.73 -3.57 10.41
N ILE A 177 12.61 -3.18 9.82
CA ILE A 177 12.56 -2.61 8.46
C ILE A 177 12.64 -1.07 8.45
N GLY A 178 12.79 -0.45 9.63
CA GLY A 178 12.89 1.00 9.81
C GLY A 178 11.58 1.74 9.58
N ALA A 179 10.43 1.08 9.77
CA ALA A 179 9.13 1.71 9.59
C ALA A 179 8.88 2.83 10.62
N TYR A 180 8.06 3.80 10.25
CA TYR A 180 7.73 4.96 11.06
C TYR A 180 6.22 5.09 11.21
N TYR A 181 5.75 5.35 12.43
CA TYR A 181 4.34 5.59 12.71
C TYR A 181 4.01 7.07 12.54
N ASN A 182 3.27 7.40 11.50
CA ASN A 182 2.83 8.77 11.24
C ASN A 182 1.82 9.23 12.30
N GLY A 183 1.82 10.54 12.54
CA GLY A 183 0.81 11.19 13.38
C GLY A 183 -0.52 11.33 12.64
N TRP A 184 -1.53 11.77 13.39
CA TRP A 184 -2.84 12.11 12.86
C TRP A 184 -3.39 13.34 13.57
N ASP A 185 -4.23 14.08 12.89
CA ASP A 185 -4.96 15.21 13.43
C ASP A 185 -6.46 15.06 13.10
N ARG A 186 -7.29 15.33 14.07
CA ARG A 186 -8.77 15.33 13.96
C ARG A 186 -9.38 16.71 14.24
N SER A 187 -8.57 17.74 14.24
CA SER A 187 -9.07 19.12 14.33
C SER A 187 -9.74 19.53 13.02
N ASP A 188 -10.66 20.49 13.10
CA ASP A 188 -11.29 21.08 11.91
C ASP A 188 -10.44 22.20 11.30
N GLN A 189 -9.13 22.18 11.51
CA GLN A 189 -8.23 23.20 10.99
C GLN A 189 -7.85 22.89 9.54
N THR A 190 -7.94 23.89 8.69
CA THR A 190 -7.38 23.85 7.33
C THR A 190 -5.90 24.16 7.36
N THR A 191 -5.18 23.74 6.33
CA THR A 191 -3.75 24.03 6.17
C THR A 191 -3.50 24.75 4.85
N ASP A 192 -2.55 25.69 4.87
CA ASP A 192 -2.14 26.45 3.69
C ASP A 192 -1.26 25.63 2.73
N ALA A 193 -0.76 24.50 3.18
CA ALA A 193 0.08 23.61 2.39
C ALA A 193 -0.06 22.16 2.85
N ALA A 194 0.10 21.22 1.94
CA ALA A 194 0.10 19.79 2.24
C ALA A 194 1.16 19.05 1.43
N THR A 195 1.57 17.89 1.95
CA THR A 195 2.47 16.97 1.25
C THR A 195 1.82 15.59 1.22
N GLY A 196 1.63 15.06 0.02
CA GLY A 196 1.17 13.69 -0.20
C GLY A 196 2.34 12.77 -0.52
N ILE A 197 2.39 11.61 0.13
CA ILE A 197 3.32 10.53 -0.19
C ILE A 197 2.50 9.30 -0.52
N HIS A 198 2.71 8.71 -1.69
CA HIS A 198 1.86 7.64 -2.20
C HIS A 198 2.57 6.79 -3.28
N HIS A 199 1.91 5.76 -3.73
CA HIS A 199 2.34 4.86 -4.81
C HIS A 199 1.37 4.98 -6.00
N PRO A 200 1.58 5.96 -6.90
CA PRO A 200 0.67 6.18 -8.02
C PRO A 200 0.76 5.04 -9.02
N ALA A 201 -0.37 4.51 -9.46
CA ALA A 201 -0.49 3.40 -10.40
C ALA A 201 0.25 2.12 -9.95
N GLY A 202 0.52 1.91 -8.67
CA GLY A 202 1.32 0.79 -8.19
C GLY A 202 2.81 0.91 -8.51
N ASP A 203 3.31 2.12 -8.70
CA ASP A 203 4.75 2.39 -8.93
C ASP A 203 5.46 2.74 -7.61
N ILE A 204 6.75 2.87 -7.69
CA ILE A 204 7.60 3.31 -6.58
C ILE A 204 7.09 4.59 -5.92
N LYS A 205 7.41 4.74 -4.65
CA LYS A 205 6.94 5.84 -3.80
C LYS A 205 7.26 7.22 -4.37
N LYS A 206 6.25 8.07 -4.48
CA LYS A 206 6.32 9.43 -4.99
C LYS A 206 5.88 10.43 -3.93
N ILE A 207 6.21 11.70 -4.16
CA ILE A 207 5.84 12.82 -3.32
C ILE A 207 5.21 13.93 -4.15
N SER A 208 4.14 14.51 -3.63
CA SER A 208 3.43 15.65 -4.20
C SER A 208 3.35 16.77 -3.18
N ILE A 209 3.67 18.00 -3.59
CA ILE A 209 3.61 19.19 -2.73
C ILE A 209 2.47 20.08 -3.20
N ILE A 210 1.57 20.38 -2.27
CA ILE A 210 0.45 21.31 -2.46
C ILE A 210 0.79 22.61 -1.73
N THR A 211 0.81 23.72 -2.44
CA THR A 211 1.16 25.05 -1.90
C THR A 211 -0.03 26.01 -1.86
N SER A 212 -1.24 25.49 -2.05
CA SER A 212 -2.48 26.26 -1.94
C SER A 212 -3.26 25.83 -0.70
N GLU A 213 -4.05 26.75 -0.15
CA GLU A 213 -4.95 26.47 0.95
C GLU A 213 -5.87 25.27 0.63
N MET A 214 -5.96 24.35 1.56
CA MET A 214 -6.88 23.22 1.49
C MET A 214 -8.19 23.60 2.15
N THR A 215 -9.30 23.39 1.45
CA THR A 215 -10.64 23.65 1.97
C THR A 215 -11.35 22.34 2.29
N LEU A 216 -12.16 22.35 3.34
CA LEU A 216 -13.07 21.24 3.64
C LEU A 216 -14.19 21.24 2.58
N SER A 217 -14.40 20.11 1.92
CA SER A 217 -15.60 19.89 1.11
C SER A 217 -16.74 19.39 2.03
N THR A 218 -17.85 20.11 2.03
CA THR A 218 -19.09 19.71 2.68
C THR A 218 -19.98 18.92 1.72
#